data_c351a3b0e3cc02d914cded377bba4ba4
#
_entry.id   c351a3b0e3cc02d914cded377bba4ba4
#
_cell.length_a   1.000
_cell.length_b   1.000
_cell.length_c   1.000
_cell.angle_alpha   90.00
_cell.angle_beta   90.00
_cell.angle_gamma   90.00
#
_symmetry.space_group_name_H-M   'P 1'
#
loop_
_entity.id
_entity.type
_entity.pdbx_description
1 polymer ?
#
loop_
_entity_poly.entity_id
_entity_poly.type
_entity_poly.pdbx_seq_one_letter_code
_entity_poly.pdbx_strand_id
1 'polypeptide(L)'
;MSGPAAGTVSAAATTDVVCLGESMVTFLPSQPGRLADVPSFGRGIGGAESNVACALAAAGHRAAWVGRVGADGFGDHLVETIASYGVDTSAVRRDPARPTGIYFRTAADRGTATHEVAYYRAGSAASAMSPENVPRDDLFAGRVLHLSGITAALSADCLALLREATAPRAGRPLVSFDVNHRPRLWHGSDADASVLLELARRADLVFVGEDEAEEAWGIVGAEAIRAALPEPSAVVVKRGSRGATVFSGARSSRTGGAGGGDTVTRVPGLHVDVVAAVGAGDAFAAGFLSATLRGLPVRDRGRHGHLMAAAVLTVPGDLTAPPARDHADRLVALDDDAWGRLRLAPGWTSAGRAPEEVRTP
;
A
#
# COMPACT_ATOMS: atom_id res chain seq x y z
N MET A 1 53.46 -7.74 -22.86
CA MET A 1 52.13 -7.46 -23.41
C MET A 1 51.09 -7.96 -22.40
N SER A 2 50.61 -7.03 -21.56
CA SER A 2 49.59 -7.32 -20.53
C SER A 2 48.23 -7.03 -21.09
N GLY A 3 47.36 -8.08 -21.18
CA GLY A 3 45.99 -7.94 -21.64
C GLY A 3 45.15 -7.17 -20.62
N PRO A 4 44.07 -6.48 -21.07
CA PRO A 4 43.20 -5.74 -20.15
C PRO A 4 42.35 -6.71 -19.34
N ALA A 5 42.30 -6.49 -18.02
CA ALA A 5 41.42 -7.18 -17.10
C ALA A 5 39.97 -6.93 -17.51
N ALA A 6 39.22 -8.00 -17.76
CA ALA A 6 37.76 -7.93 -17.94
C ALA A 6 37.12 -7.41 -16.67
N GLY A 7 36.61 -6.18 -16.71
CA GLY A 7 35.79 -5.62 -15.66
C GLY A 7 34.54 -6.46 -15.51
N THR A 8 34.37 -7.07 -14.35
CA THR A 8 33.10 -7.69 -13.93
C THR A 8 32.04 -6.61 -13.93
N VAL A 9 31.14 -6.66 -14.91
CA VAL A 9 29.89 -5.90 -14.88
C VAL A 9 29.11 -6.44 -13.69
N SER A 10 29.07 -5.67 -12.60
CA SER A 10 28.19 -5.92 -11.46
C SER A 10 26.78 -5.99 -12.03
N ALA A 11 26.11 -7.14 -11.92
CA ALA A 11 24.71 -7.24 -12.26
C ALA A 11 23.97 -6.15 -11.47
N ALA A 12 23.40 -5.20 -12.19
CA ALA A 12 22.63 -4.11 -11.58
C ALA A 12 21.59 -4.77 -10.65
N ALA A 13 21.62 -4.37 -9.38
CA ALA A 13 20.74 -4.95 -8.38
C ALA A 13 19.29 -4.68 -8.79
N THR A 14 18.53 -5.73 -9.11
CA THR A 14 17.15 -5.62 -9.58
C THR A 14 16.25 -5.05 -8.49
N THR A 15 15.37 -4.08 -8.82
CA THR A 15 14.34 -3.53 -7.93
C THR A 15 13.39 -4.65 -7.47
N ASP A 16 13.04 -4.68 -6.19
CA ASP A 16 12.10 -5.67 -5.66
C ASP A 16 10.64 -5.25 -5.92
N VAL A 17 10.31 -3.98 -5.63
CA VAL A 17 8.95 -3.45 -5.81
C VAL A 17 9.00 -2.07 -6.46
N VAL A 18 8.17 -1.87 -7.47
CA VAL A 18 7.82 -0.55 -8.00
C VAL A 18 6.41 -0.20 -7.54
N CYS A 19 6.23 0.98 -6.96
CA CYS A 19 4.93 1.51 -6.56
C CYS A 19 4.60 2.71 -7.45
N LEU A 20 3.48 2.67 -8.18
CA LEU A 20 3.04 3.76 -9.05
C LEU A 20 1.81 4.44 -8.46
N GLY A 21 1.89 5.74 -8.21
CA GLY A 21 0.72 6.52 -7.79
C GLY A 21 1.02 7.91 -7.30
N GLU A 22 -0.03 8.61 -6.84
CA GLU A 22 0.07 9.95 -6.28
C GLU A 22 0.57 9.93 -4.84
N SER A 23 1.52 10.80 -4.54
CA SER A 23 1.82 11.23 -3.17
C SER A 23 1.50 12.71 -3.00
N MET A 24 1.05 13.08 -1.81
CA MET A 24 0.64 14.45 -1.47
C MET A 24 1.36 14.92 -0.21
N VAL A 25 1.54 16.22 -0.09
CA VAL A 25 1.91 16.80 1.21
C VAL A 25 0.68 16.84 2.10
N THR A 26 0.79 16.27 3.30
CA THR A 26 -0.27 16.32 4.30
C THR A 26 0.05 17.36 5.37
N PHE A 27 -0.99 18.06 5.80
CA PHE A 27 -0.93 19.02 6.88
C PHE A 27 -1.71 18.50 8.09
N LEU A 28 -0.96 18.19 9.15
CA LEU A 28 -1.48 17.68 10.40
C LEU A 28 -1.63 18.81 11.41
N PRO A 29 -2.76 18.92 12.10
CA PRO A 29 -3.01 20.00 13.05
C PRO A 29 -2.05 19.91 14.23
N SER A 30 -1.60 21.06 14.72
CA SER A 30 -0.73 21.15 15.92
C SER A 30 -1.48 20.84 17.23
N GLN A 31 -2.81 20.89 17.18
CA GLN A 31 -3.71 20.58 18.31
C GLN A 31 -5.04 20.02 17.77
N PRO A 32 -5.80 19.26 18.60
CA PRO A 32 -7.15 18.83 18.25
C PRO A 32 -8.08 20.03 17.97
N GLY A 33 -9.01 19.88 17.01
CA GLY A 33 -9.98 20.90 16.68
C GLY A 33 -10.44 20.80 15.23
N ARG A 34 -11.44 21.62 14.85
CA ARG A 34 -11.89 21.73 13.45
C ARG A 34 -10.80 22.39 12.62
N LEU A 35 -10.73 22.09 11.33
CA LEU A 35 -9.74 22.71 10.44
C LEU A 35 -9.82 24.25 10.46
N ALA A 36 -11.02 24.81 10.68
CA ALA A 36 -11.24 26.25 10.79
C ALA A 36 -10.59 26.91 12.02
N ASP A 37 -10.34 26.15 13.08
CA ASP A 37 -9.94 26.68 14.38
C ASP A 37 -8.46 26.37 14.72
N VAL A 38 -7.83 25.45 13.97
CA VAL A 38 -6.44 25.04 14.20
C VAL A 38 -5.47 26.16 13.80
N PRO A 39 -4.61 26.62 14.73
CA PRO A 39 -3.75 27.80 14.49
C PRO A 39 -2.52 27.48 13.61
N SER A 40 -2.08 26.23 13.56
CA SER A 40 -0.90 25.81 12.80
C SER A 40 -0.93 24.32 12.45
N PHE A 41 -0.14 23.96 11.47
CA PHE A 41 -0.06 22.60 10.94
C PHE A 41 1.38 22.17 10.78
N GLY A 42 1.67 20.92 11.20
CA GLY A 42 2.91 20.23 10.84
C GLY A 42 2.79 19.63 9.43
N ARG A 43 3.90 19.61 8.70
CA ARG A 43 3.97 19.05 7.35
C ARG A 43 4.41 17.59 7.41
N GLY A 44 3.74 16.74 6.64
CA GLY A 44 4.09 15.34 6.42
C GLY A 44 3.85 14.94 4.97
N ILE A 45 3.90 13.66 4.70
CA ILE A 45 3.60 13.08 3.39
C ILE A 45 2.50 12.02 3.53
N GLY A 46 1.77 11.78 2.45
CA GLY A 46 0.77 10.70 2.39
C GLY A 46 0.41 10.37 0.94
N GLY A 47 0.35 9.08 0.66
CA GLY A 47 -0.03 8.52 -0.63
C GLY A 47 0.00 7.00 -0.51
N ALA A 48 -1.03 6.32 -1.00
CA ALA A 48 -1.18 4.89 -0.79
C ALA A 48 0.05 4.12 -1.26
N GLU A 49 0.47 4.35 -2.50
CA GLU A 49 1.57 3.64 -3.13
C GLU A 49 2.94 4.08 -2.57
N SER A 50 3.12 5.37 -2.28
CA SER A 50 4.36 5.86 -1.67
C SER A 50 4.51 5.39 -0.22
N ASN A 51 3.41 5.24 0.54
CA ASN A 51 3.43 4.65 1.87
C ASN A 51 3.91 3.19 1.83
N VAL A 52 3.41 2.41 0.85
CA VAL A 52 3.88 1.03 0.63
C VAL A 52 5.36 1.00 0.27
N ALA A 53 5.82 1.89 -0.64
CA ALA A 53 7.23 1.98 -1.02
C ALA A 53 8.14 2.30 0.18
N CYS A 54 7.78 3.33 0.98
CA CYS A 54 8.52 3.71 2.18
C CYS A 54 8.59 2.58 3.21
N ALA A 55 7.46 1.91 3.48
CA ALA A 55 7.40 0.80 4.42
C ALA A 55 8.24 -0.40 3.96
N LEU A 56 8.24 -0.71 2.65
CA LEU A 56 9.05 -1.78 2.08
C LEU A 56 10.56 -1.44 2.10
N ALA A 57 10.92 -0.20 1.77
CA ALA A 57 12.31 0.24 1.83
C ALA A 57 12.85 0.17 3.27
N ALA A 58 12.06 0.66 4.25
CA ALA A 58 12.39 0.57 5.67
C ALA A 58 12.49 -0.89 6.18
N ALA A 59 11.75 -1.83 5.55
CA ALA A 59 11.85 -3.27 5.83
C ALA A 59 13.04 -3.96 5.11
N GLY A 60 13.86 -3.21 4.37
CA GLY A 60 15.08 -3.68 3.72
C GLY A 60 14.91 -4.21 2.30
N HIS A 61 13.81 -3.87 1.61
CA HIS A 61 13.62 -4.16 0.19
C HIS A 61 14.05 -2.98 -0.68
N ARG A 62 14.45 -3.26 -1.91
CA ARG A 62 14.71 -2.22 -2.92
C ARG A 62 13.39 -1.79 -3.54
N ALA A 63 12.86 -0.69 -3.03
CA ALA A 63 11.60 -0.11 -3.49
C ALA A 63 11.86 1.12 -4.36
N ALA A 64 11.09 1.28 -5.41
CA ALA A 64 11.06 2.47 -6.25
C ALA A 64 9.65 3.07 -6.26
N TRP A 65 9.57 4.39 -6.30
CA TRP A 65 8.32 5.10 -6.48
C TRP A 65 8.30 5.79 -7.84
N VAL A 66 7.28 5.47 -8.64
CA VAL A 66 6.97 6.13 -9.90
C VAL A 66 5.80 7.06 -9.66
N GLY A 67 5.97 8.34 -9.95
CA GLY A 67 4.96 9.35 -9.72
C GLY A 67 5.25 10.64 -10.48
N ARG A 68 4.35 11.62 -10.32
CA ARG A 68 4.50 12.94 -10.91
C ARG A 68 4.15 14.00 -9.87
N VAL A 69 5.03 14.96 -9.67
CA VAL A 69 4.88 16.07 -8.70
C VAL A 69 5.04 17.40 -9.42
N GLY A 70 4.55 18.47 -8.84
CA GLY A 70 4.80 19.81 -9.36
C GLY A 70 6.28 20.19 -9.29
N ALA A 71 6.70 21.10 -10.17
CA ALA A 71 8.01 21.77 -10.04
C ALA A 71 7.90 22.89 -8.99
N ASP A 72 7.51 22.53 -7.76
CA ASP A 72 7.26 23.41 -6.63
C ASP A 72 7.89 22.86 -5.34
N GLY A 73 7.91 23.67 -4.28
CA GLY A 73 8.53 23.29 -3.01
C GLY A 73 7.84 22.13 -2.29
N PHE A 74 6.57 21.82 -2.61
CA PHE A 74 5.89 20.63 -2.08
C PHE A 74 6.34 19.37 -2.81
N GLY A 75 6.54 19.45 -4.13
CA GLY A 75 7.14 18.38 -4.92
C GLY A 75 8.56 18.04 -4.48
N ASP A 76 9.38 19.07 -4.17
CA ASP A 76 10.72 18.87 -3.60
C ASP A 76 10.63 18.12 -2.28
N HIS A 77 9.77 18.58 -1.36
CA HIS A 77 9.58 17.95 -0.07
C HIS A 77 9.16 16.48 -0.19
N LEU A 78 8.23 16.16 -1.10
CA LEU A 78 7.79 14.77 -1.29
C LEU A 78 8.93 13.87 -1.73
N VAL A 79 9.64 14.28 -2.79
CA VAL A 79 10.73 13.48 -3.37
C VAL A 79 11.86 13.27 -2.34
N GLU A 80 12.28 14.34 -1.66
CA GLU A 80 13.33 14.26 -0.63
C GLU A 80 12.90 13.41 0.56
N THR A 81 11.66 13.58 1.04
CA THR A 81 11.16 12.80 2.18
C THR A 81 11.03 11.34 1.83
N ILE A 82 10.45 10.99 0.68
CA ILE A 82 10.30 9.59 0.23
C ILE A 82 11.68 8.96 0.03
N ALA A 83 12.63 9.69 -0.59
CA ALA A 83 14.00 9.22 -0.76
C ALA A 83 14.71 8.98 0.59
N SER A 84 14.39 9.76 1.63
CA SER A 84 14.98 9.58 2.97
C SER A 84 14.62 8.25 3.63
N TYR A 85 13.53 7.61 3.20
CA TYR A 85 13.18 6.23 3.60
C TYR A 85 13.99 5.16 2.86
N GLY A 86 14.85 5.54 1.89
CA GLY A 86 15.62 4.61 1.07
C GLY A 86 14.90 4.17 -0.22
N VAL A 87 13.82 4.87 -0.61
CA VAL A 87 13.08 4.61 -1.86
C VAL A 87 13.82 5.26 -3.02
N ASP A 88 13.97 4.55 -4.13
CA ASP A 88 14.42 5.10 -5.39
C ASP A 88 13.32 5.99 -5.99
N THR A 89 13.61 7.29 -6.10
CA THR A 89 12.73 8.31 -6.67
C THR A 89 13.18 8.82 -8.03
N SER A 90 14.16 8.17 -8.67
CA SER A 90 14.74 8.61 -9.96
C SER A 90 13.74 8.65 -11.11
N ALA A 91 12.68 7.84 -11.03
CA ALA A 91 11.59 7.79 -12.00
C ALA A 91 10.48 8.84 -11.75
N VAL A 92 10.58 9.66 -10.72
CA VAL A 92 9.60 10.74 -10.45
C VAL A 92 9.76 11.87 -11.46
N ARG A 93 8.65 12.28 -12.07
CA ARG A 93 8.64 13.37 -13.06
C ARG A 93 8.17 14.68 -12.42
N ARG A 94 8.79 15.80 -12.85
CA ARG A 94 8.41 17.15 -12.44
C ARG A 94 7.51 17.80 -13.48
N ASP A 95 6.36 18.32 -13.06
CA ASP A 95 5.43 19.06 -13.92
C ASP A 95 5.61 20.56 -13.72
N PRO A 96 6.00 21.33 -14.75
CA PRO A 96 6.19 22.77 -14.62
C PRO A 96 4.87 23.56 -14.60
N ALA A 97 3.74 22.94 -14.99
CA ALA A 97 2.47 23.60 -15.18
C ALA A 97 1.41 23.23 -14.14
N ARG A 98 1.58 22.10 -13.43
CA ARG A 98 0.60 21.58 -12.48
C ARG A 98 1.18 21.53 -11.07
N PRO A 99 0.39 21.87 -10.04
CA PRO A 99 0.87 21.85 -8.66
C PRO A 99 0.98 20.42 -8.12
N THR A 100 1.78 20.27 -7.07
CA THR A 100 1.74 19.09 -6.21
C THR A 100 0.43 19.06 -5.42
N GLY A 101 -0.21 17.89 -5.33
CA GLY A 101 -1.39 17.70 -4.52
C GLY A 101 -1.09 17.87 -3.02
N ILE A 102 -2.01 18.46 -2.28
CA ILE A 102 -1.93 18.61 -0.83
C ILE A 102 -3.25 18.27 -0.16
N TYR A 103 -3.21 17.92 1.12
CA TYR A 103 -4.45 17.81 1.92
C TYR A 103 -4.22 18.17 3.38
N PHE A 104 -5.30 18.61 4.00
CA PHE A 104 -5.37 18.88 5.44
C PHE A 104 -6.28 17.85 6.08
N ARG A 105 -5.94 17.41 7.30
CA ARG A 105 -6.83 16.55 8.08
C ARG A 105 -6.81 16.95 9.56
N THR A 106 -7.93 16.75 10.25
CA THR A 106 -7.96 16.83 11.69
C THR A 106 -7.34 15.60 12.32
N ALA A 107 -6.82 15.73 13.55
CA ALA A 107 -6.50 14.57 14.35
C ALA A 107 -7.82 13.82 14.67
N ALA A 108 -7.82 12.50 14.58
CA ALA A 108 -8.90 11.69 15.10
C ALA A 108 -8.88 11.82 16.64
N ASP A 109 -9.76 12.66 17.20
CA ASP A 109 -9.92 12.75 18.63
C ASP A 109 -10.82 11.59 19.11
N ARG A 110 -10.42 10.93 20.20
CA ARG A 110 -11.22 9.87 20.85
C ARG A 110 -12.62 10.36 21.31
N GLY A 111 -12.84 11.68 21.31
CA GLY A 111 -14.09 12.31 21.78
C GLY A 111 -14.98 12.90 20.68
N THR A 112 -14.52 13.04 19.43
CA THR A 112 -15.29 13.62 18.33
C THR A 112 -15.37 12.65 17.17
N ALA A 113 -16.61 12.28 16.78
CA ALA A 113 -16.90 11.38 15.66
C ALA A 113 -16.64 12.02 14.27
N THR A 114 -16.17 13.27 14.20
CA THR A 114 -16.01 14.00 12.95
C THR A 114 -14.53 14.15 12.58
N HIS A 115 -14.10 13.29 11.65
CA HIS A 115 -12.82 13.43 10.99
C HIS A 115 -12.99 14.30 9.73
N GLU A 116 -12.37 15.50 9.72
CA GLU A 116 -12.37 16.39 8.55
C GLU A 116 -11.13 16.13 7.71
N VAL A 117 -11.31 15.99 6.40
CA VAL A 117 -10.22 15.95 5.41
C VAL A 117 -10.57 16.89 4.27
N ALA A 118 -9.68 17.85 3.99
CA ALA A 118 -9.79 18.78 2.88
C ALA A 118 -8.69 18.51 1.85
N TYR A 119 -9.07 18.03 0.67
CA TYR A 119 -8.15 17.73 -0.42
C TYR A 119 -8.05 18.89 -1.41
N TYR A 120 -6.83 19.24 -1.79
CA TYR A 120 -6.49 20.17 -2.87
C TYR A 120 -5.61 19.43 -3.87
N ARG A 121 -6.21 18.54 -4.66
CA ARG A 121 -5.53 17.65 -5.61
C ARG A 121 -6.15 17.66 -7.02
N ALA A 122 -7.26 18.34 -7.24
CA ALA A 122 -7.86 18.47 -8.56
C ALA A 122 -6.87 19.16 -9.50
N GLY A 123 -6.55 18.54 -10.64
CA GLY A 123 -5.57 19.05 -11.59
C GLY A 123 -4.12 18.99 -11.09
N SER A 124 -3.82 18.19 -10.05
CA SER A 124 -2.44 17.96 -9.59
C SER A 124 -1.55 17.39 -10.68
N ALA A 125 -0.24 17.52 -10.51
CA ALA A 125 0.74 16.92 -11.41
C ALA A 125 0.52 15.42 -11.57
N ALA A 126 0.20 14.71 -10.48
CA ALA A 126 -0.07 13.28 -10.51
C ALA A 126 -1.28 12.91 -11.37
N SER A 127 -2.33 13.77 -11.43
CA SER A 127 -3.49 13.53 -12.27
C SER A 127 -3.20 13.60 -13.78
N ALA A 128 -1.99 14.05 -14.17
CA ALA A 128 -1.53 14.08 -15.56
C ALA A 128 -0.66 12.87 -15.94
N MET A 129 -0.51 11.86 -15.07
CA MET A 129 0.15 10.62 -15.46
C MET A 129 -0.65 9.88 -16.52
N SER A 130 0.04 9.41 -17.56
CA SER A 130 -0.57 8.74 -18.69
C SER A 130 0.37 7.67 -19.28
N PRO A 131 -0.11 6.76 -20.15
CA PRO A 131 0.73 5.80 -20.85
C PRO A 131 1.87 6.44 -21.66
N GLU A 132 1.68 7.67 -22.14
CA GLU A 132 2.65 8.38 -22.99
C GLU A 132 3.79 9.01 -22.17
N ASN A 133 3.56 9.31 -20.88
CA ASN A 133 4.53 10.06 -20.08
C ASN A 133 5.11 9.29 -18.89
N VAL A 134 4.65 8.06 -18.65
CA VAL A 134 5.23 7.12 -17.69
C VAL A 134 5.89 5.97 -18.44
N PRO A 135 7.24 5.92 -18.50
CA PRO A 135 7.96 4.89 -19.22
C PRO A 135 7.66 3.47 -18.69
N ARG A 136 7.43 2.55 -19.60
CA ARG A 136 7.18 1.14 -19.25
C ARG A 136 8.35 0.49 -18.53
N ASP A 137 9.58 0.86 -18.90
CA ASP A 137 10.77 0.31 -18.28
C ASP A 137 10.86 0.70 -16.79
N ASP A 138 10.41 1.91 -16.42
CA ASP A 138 10.33 2.33 -15.04
C ASP A 138 9.24 1.51 -14.28
N LEU A 139 8.09 1.26 -14.91
CA LEU A 139 6.98 0.50 -14.30
C LEU A 139 7.33 -0.98 -14.07
N PHE A 140 8.02 -1.59 -15.00
CA PHE A 140 8.28 -3.04 -14.98
C PHE A 140 9.69 -3.41 -14.52
N ALA A 141 10.41 -2.46 -13.92
CA ALA A 141 11.77 -2.67 -13.41
C ALA A 141 11.84 -3.64 -12.20
N GLY A 142 10.73 -3.83 -11.49
CA GLY A 142 10.68 -4.61 -10.26
C GLY A 142 10.17 -6.04 -10.45
N ARG A 143 10.28 -6.84 -9.39
CA ARG A 143 9.63 -8.16 -9.30
C ARG A 143 8.13 -8.04 -9.04
N VAL A 144 7.71 -6.96 -8.37
CA VAL A 144 6.32 -6.60 -8.07
C VAL A 144 6.07 -5.18 -8.56
N LEU A 145 4.92 -4.97 -9.20
CA LEU A 145 4.33 -3.65 -9.44
C LEU A 145 3.11 -3.50 -8.53
N HIS A 146 3.16 -2.53 -7.61
CA HIS A 146 2.07 -2.23 -6.69
C HIS A 146 1.32 -0.98 -7.13
N LEU A 147 -0.01 -1.09 -7.20
CA LEU A 147 -0.96 -0.09 -7.69
C LEU A 147 -2.13 0.04 -6.72
N SER A 148 -2.84 1.16 -6.74
CA SER A 148 -4.11 1.30 -6.03
C SER A 148 -5.23 1.89 -6.90
N GLY A 149 -6.46 1.70 -6.45
CA GLY A 149 -7.65 2.27 -7.08
C GLY A 149 -7.71 3.79 -6.99
N ILE A 150 -6.97 4.42 -6.07
CA ILE A 150 -6.89 5.88 -5.96
C ILE A 150 -6.34 6.49 -7.25
N THR A 151 -5.25 5.93 -7.77
CA THR A 151 -4.63 6.43 -9.01
C THR A 151 -5.57 6.35 -10.21
N ALA A 152 -6.41 5.30 -10.32
CA ALA A 152 -7.41 5.17 -11.37
C ALA A 152 -8.45 6.31 -11.35
N ALA A 153 -8.77 6.82 -10.16
CA ALA A 153 -9.80 7.84 -9.96
C ALA A 153 -9.30 9.28 -10.19
N LEU A 154 -8.01 9.49 -10.44
CA LEU A 154 -7.43 10.84 -10.61
C LEU A 154 -7.81 11.49 -11.94
N SER A 155 -7.83 10.71 -13.02
CA SER A 155 -8.18 11.16 -14.37
C SER A 155 -8.39 9.99 -15.33
N ALA A 156 -8.96 10.27 -16.50
CA ALA A 156 -9.07 9.29 -17.59
C ALA A 156 -7.70 8.78 -18.04
N ASP A 157 -6.68 9.64 -18.08
CA ASP A 157 -5.32 9.27 -18.46
C ASP A 157 -4.67 8.34 -17.42
N CYS A 158 -4.86 8.63 -16.12
CA CYS A 158 -4.41 7.73 -15.04
C CYS A 158 -5.10 6.37 -15.12
N LEU A 159 -6.40 6.34 -15.43
CA LEU A 159 -7.13 5.09 -15.65
C LEU A 159 -6.56 4.31 -16.85
N ALA A 160 -6.30 4.99 -17.98
CA ALA A 160 -5.67 4.38 -19.14
C ALA A 160 -4.29 3.79 -18.81
N LEU A 161 -3.49 4.52 -18.01
CA LEU A 161 -2.20 4.04 -17.52
C LEU A 161 -2.33 2.77 -16.66
N LEU A 162 -3.29 2.71 -15.73
CA LEU A 162 -3.50 1.51 -14.93
C LEU A 162 -4.02 0.34 -15.77
N ARG A 163 -4.86 0.59 -16.77
CA ARG A 163 -5.30 -0.43 -17.71
C ARG A 163 -4.13 -1.01 -18.50
N GLU A 164 -3.18 -0.18 -18.91
CA GLU A 164 -1.95 -0.64 -19.57
C GLU A 164 -1.04 -1.41 -18.60
N ALA A 165 -0.83 -0.90 -17.39
CA ALA A 165 0.01 -1.51 -16.37
C ALA A 165 -0.50 -2.90 -15.93
N THR A 166 -1.82 -3.10 -15.92
CA THR A 166 -2.47 -4.37 -15.54
C THR A 166 -2.70 -5.29 -16.73
N ALA A 167 -2.45 -4.84 -17.96
CA ALA A 167 -2.68 -5.66 -19.16
C ALA A 167 -1.84 -6.96 -19.14
N PRO A 168 -2.40 -8.09 -19.56
CA PRO A 168 -1.66 -9.34 -19.67
C PRO A 168 -0.46 -9.20 -20.62
N ARG A 169 0.73 -9.54 -20.12
CA ARG A 169 1.98 -9.49 -20.89
C ARG A 169 2.92 -10.59 -20.43
N ALA A 170 3.64 -11.19 -21.36
CA ALA A 170 4.71 -12.13 -21.03
C ALA A 170 5.84 -11.40 -20.28
N GLY A 171 6.33 -11.99 -19.20
CA GLY A 171 7.45 -11.44 -18.43
C GLY A 171 7.13 -10.18 -17.59
N ARG A 172 5.85 -9.76 -17.47
CA ARG A 172 5.50 -8.67 -16.55
C ARG A 172 5.75 -9.07 -15.10
N PRO A 173 6.07 -8.10 -14.20
CA PRO A 173 6.16 -8.38 -12.77
C PRO A 173 4.81 -8.88 -12.23
N LEU A 174 4.83 -9.44 -11.00
CA LEU A 174 3.61 -9.68 -10.26
C LEU A 174 2.89 -8.34 -10.04
N VAL A 175 1.67 -8.21 -10.51
CA VAL A 175 0.84 -7.02 -10.29
C VAL A 175 0.05 -7.18 -8.99
N SER A 176 0.33 -6.31 -8.03
CA SER A 176 -0.41 -6.16 -6.78
C SER A 176 -1.31 -4.94 -6.87
N PHE A 177 -2.58 -5.10 -6.55
CA PHE A 177 -3.58 -4.03 -6.62
C PHE A 177 -4.35 -3.92 -5.30
N ASP A 178 -4.31 -2.75 -4.66
CA ASP A 178 -5.20 -2.43 -3.53
C ASP A 178 -6.41 -1.66 -4.08
N VAL A 179 -7.60 -2.17 -3.87
CA VAL A 179 -8.86 -1.55 -4.31
C VAL A 179 -8.98 -0.14 -3.77
N ASN A 180 -8.67 0.06 -2.51
CA ASN A 180 -8.50 1.35 -1.85
C ASN A 180 -9.59 2.37 -2.26
N HIS A 181 -10.86 1.92 -2.24
CA HIS A 181 -12.00 2.72 -2.67
C HIS A 181 -12.15 3.98 -1.83
N ARG A 182 -12.34 5.12 -2.50
CA ARG A 182 -12.58 6.42 -1.89
C ARG A 182 -13.78 7.07 -2.57
N PRO A 183 -14.99 6.97 -2.02
CA PRO A 183 -16.23 7.43 -2.67
C PRO A 183 -16.15 8.83 -3.25
N ARG A 184 -15.52 9.75 -2.50
CA ARG A 184 -15.37 11.16 -2.93
C ARG A 184 -14.61 11.35 -4.23
N LEU A 185 -13.73 10.42 -4.62
CA LEU A 185 -12.97 10.49 -5.87
C LEU A 185 -13.79 10.04 -7.07
N TRP A 186 -14.85 9.25 -6.84
CA TRP A 186 -15.71 8.71 -7.89
C TRP A 186 -16.96 9.55 -8.12
N HIS A 187 -17.30 10.49 -7.22
CA HIS A 187 -18.42 11.40 -7.40
C HIS A 187 -18.14 12.40 -8.53
N GLY A 188 -18.96 12.39 -9.57
CA GLY A 188 -18.82 13.29 -10.73
C GLY A 188 -17.75 12.84 -11.75
N SER A 189 -17.22 11.63 -11.61
CA SER A 189 -16.38 11.00 -12.62
C SER A 189 -17.27 10.35 -13.71
N ASP A 190 -16.79 10.34 -14.96
CA ASP A 190 -17.41 9.58 -16.05
C ASP A 190 -17.26 8.06 -15.85
N ALA A 191 -16.31 7.63 -15.02
CA ALA A 191 -16.12 6.25 -14.62
C ALA A 191 -16.73 6.01 -13.23
N ASP A 192 -17.38 4.86 -13.06
CA ASP A 192 -17.89 4.41 -11.77
C ASP A 192 -16.92 3.43 -11.08
N ALA A 193 -17.22 3.06 -9.85
CA ALA A 193 -16.39 2.14 -9.07
C ALA A 193 -16.31 0.70 -9.66
N SER A 194 -17.08 0.37 -10.69
CA SER A 194 -16.98 -0.92 -11.40
C SER A 194 -15.63 -1.09 -12.10
N VAL A 195 -14.98 0.01 -12.46
CA VAL A 195 -13.61 0.04 -13.00
C VAL A 195 -12.61 -0.58 -12.03
N LEU A 196 -12.80 -0.41 -10.71
CA LEU A 196 -11.94 -1.05 -9.71
C LEU A 196 -12.02 -2.58 -9.78
N LEU A 197 -13.22 -3.12 -10.04
CA LEU A 197 -13.41 -4.56 -10.23
C LEU A 197 -12.71 -5.04 -11.52
N GLU A 198 -12.79 -4.25 -12.61
CA GLU A 198 -12.07 -4.51 -13.86
C GLU A 198 -10.55 -4.61 -13.64
N LEU A 199 -9.97 -3.62 -12.96
CA LEU A 199 -8.53 -3.56 -12.68
C LEU A 199 -8.10 -4.68 -11.73
N ALA A 200 -8.88 -4.95 -10.67
CA ALA A 200 -8.61 -6.01 -9.72
C ALA A 200 -8.58 -7.39 -10.40
N ARG A 201 -9.49 -7.68 -11.34
CA ARG A 201 -9.50 -8.93 -12.11
C ARG A 201 -8.25 -9.14 -12.99
N ARG A 202 -7.56 -8.05 -13.35
CA ARG A 202 -6.32 -8.08 -14.15
C ARG A 202 -5.06 -8.24 -13.30
N ALA A 203 -5.16 -8.03 -11.98
CA ALA A 203 -4.05 -8.18 -11.05
C ALA A 203 -3.76 -9.65 -10.71
N ASP A 204 -2.59 -9.90 -10.14
CA ASP A 204 -2.18 -11.23 -9.67
C ASP A 204 -2.49 -11.41 -8.18
N LEU A 205 -2.34 -10.33 -7.40
CA LEU A 205 -2.63 -10.23 -5.97
C LEU A 205 -3.52 -9.01 -5.74
N VAL A 206 -4.67 -9.20 -5.09
CA VAL A 206 -5.61 -8.12 -4.78
C VAL A 206 -5.76 -7.97 -3.28
N PHE A 207 -5.68 -6.74 -2.79
CA PHE A 207 -6.12 -6.34 -1.47
C PHE A 207 -7.44 -5.59 -1.57
N VAL A 208 -8.39 -5.91 -0.70
CA VAL A 208 -9.70 -5.25 -0.66
C VAL A 208 -10.25 -5.28 0.76
N GLY A 209 -10.82 -4.17 1.23
CA GLY A 209 -11.62 -4.12 2.45
C GLY A 209 -13.00 -4.75 2.21
N GLU A 210 -13.53 -5.45 3.20
CA GLU A 210 -14.90 -6.00 3.13
C GLU A 210 -15.92 -4.87 3.01
N ASP A 211 -15.71 -3.77 3.74
CA ASP A 211 -16.46 -2.52 3.67
C ASP A 211 -16.28 -1.78 2.34
N GLU A 212 -15.06 -1.76 1.80
CA GLU A 212 -14.77 -1.19 0.47
C GLU A 212 -15.52 -1.91 -0.65
N ALA A 213 -15.60 -3.25 -0.59
CA ALA A 213 -16.31 -4.05 -1.58
C ALA A 213 -17.84 -3.87 -1.48
N GLU A 214 -18.36 -3.75 -0.26
CA GLU A 214 -19.78 -3.45 -0.04
C GLU A 214 -20.13 -2.06 -0.61
N GLU A 215 -19.32 -1.05 -0.31
CA GLU A 215 -19.56 0.33 -0.76
C GLU A 215 -19.37 0.50 -2.27
N ALA A 216 -18.32 -0.09 -2.85
CA ALA A 216 -17.99 0.06 -4.27
C ALA A 216 -18.87 -0.81 -5.19
N TRP A 217 -19.23 -2.00 -4.75
CA TRP A 217 -19.82 -3.03 -5.63
C TRP A 217 -21.10 -3.68 -5.07
N GLY A 218 -21.50 -3.35 -3.85
CA GLY A 218 -22.63 -4.01 -3.16
C GLY A 218 -22.36 -5.48 -2.82
N ILE A 219 -21.08 -5.89 -2.76
CA ILE A 219 -20.67 -7.28 -2.51
C ILE A 219 -20.30 -7.44 -1.04
N VAL A 220 -21.03 -8.33 -0.34
CA VAL A 220 -20.88 -8.58 1.10
C VAL A 220 -20.28 -9.96 1.34
N GLY A 221 -19.23 -10.01 2.18
CA GLY A 221 -18.59 -11.24 2.63
C GLY A 221 -17.42 -11.70 1.76
N ALA A 222 -16.43 -12.30 2.41
CA ALA A 222 -15.16 -12.64 1.79
C ALA A 222 -15.30 -13.65 0.63
N GLU A 223 -16.17 -14.63 0.78
CA GLU A 223 -16.45 -15.66 -0.24
C GLU A 223 -17.10 -15.05 -1.49
N ALA A 224 -18.04 -14.10 -1.31
CA ALA A 224 -18.69 -13.40 -2.43
C ALA A 224 -17.69 -12.48 -3.15
N ILE A 225 -16.80 -11.80 -2.42
CA ILE A 225 -15.71 -11.00 -2.99
C ILE A 225 -14.79 -11.89 -3.82
N ARG A 226 -14.39 -13.07 -3.30
CA ARG A 226 -13.58 -14.03 -4.06
C ARG A 226 -14.29 -14.52 -5.31
N ALA A 227 -15.58 -14.79 -5.23
CA ALA A 227 -16.39 -15.21 -6.41
C ALA A 227 -16.46 -14.13 -7.49
N ALA A 228 -16.46 -12.84 -7.09
CA ALA A 228 -16.42 -11.70 -8.02
C ALA A 228 -15.03 -11.48 -8.63
N LEU A 229 -13.97 -12.02 -8.03
CA LEU A 229 -12.55 -11.88 -8.42
C LEU A 229 -11.92 -13.27 -8.68
N PRO A 230 -12.39 -14.05 -9.66
CA PRO A 230 -11.88 -15.41 -9.90
C PRO A 230 -10.49 -15.44 -10.56
N GLU A 231 -10.07 -14.36 -11.24
CA GLU A 231 -8.85 -14.33 -12.03
C GLU A 231 -7.56 -14.15 -11.21
N PRO A 232 -7.51 -13.33 -10.13
CA PRO A 232 -6.30 -13.18 -9.31
C PRO A 232 -5.86 -14.49 -8.67
N SER A 233 -4.55 -14.74 -8.65
CA SER A 233 -3.95 -15.89 -7.98
C SER A 233 -4.09 -15.82 -6.45
N ALA A 234 -4.23 -14.60 -5.91
CA ALA A 234 -4.53 -14.39 -4.50
C ALA A 234 -5.44 -13.17 -4.31
N VAL A 235 -6.44 -13.32 -3.41
CA VAL A 235 -7.30 -12.23 -2.94
C VAL A 235 -7.22 -12.15 -1.42
N VAL A 236 -6.86 -10.99 -0.91
CA VAL A 236 -6.74 -10.70 0.52
C VAL A 236 -7.89 -9.79 0.91
N VAL A 237 -8.88 -10.33 1.61
CA VAL A 237 -10.02 -9.57 2.12
C VAL A 237 -9.70 -9.08 3.53
N LYS A 238 -9.49 -7.77 3.67
CA LYS A 238 -9.24 -7.07 4.93
C LYS A 238 -10.57 -6.88 5.67
N ARG A 239 -10.61 -7.21 6.98
CA ARG A 239 -11.84 -7.20 7.80
C ARG A 239 -11.66 -6.36 9.08
N GLY A 240 -10.81 -5.33 9.00
CA GLY A 240 -10.49 -4.48 10.14
C GLY A 240 -9.93 -5.29 11.32
N SER A 241 -10.45 -5.04 12.54
CA SER A 241 -10.04 -5.75 13.75
C SER A 241 -10.31 -7.25 13.75
N ARG A 242 -11.21 -7.73 12.86
CA ARG A 242 -11.50 -9.16 12.70
C ARG A 242 -10.40 -9.92 11.95
N GLY A 243 -9.41 -9.22 11.39
CA GLY A 243 -8.29 -9.81 10.68
C GLY A 243 -8.44 -9.81 9.17
N ALA A 244 -7.91 -10.84 8.51
CA ALA A 244 -7.95 -10.97 7.06
C ALA A 244 -8.27 -12.42 6.65
N THR A 245 -8.95 -12.56 5.51
CA THR A 245 -9.14 -13.84 4.82
C THR A 245 -8.37 -13.82 3.52
N VAL A 246 -7.49 -14.77 3.32
CA VAL A 246 -6.67 -14.90 2.10
C VAL A 246 -7.14 -16.11 1.32
N PHE A 247 -7.58 -15.87 0.10
CA PHE A 247 -7.86 -16.91 -0.89
C PHE A 247 -6.64 -17.04 -1.78
N SER A 248 -6.09 -18.23 -1.92
CA SER A 248 -4.96 -18.50 -2.80
C SER A 248 -5.19 -19.82 -3.55
N GLY A 249 -5.05 -19.78 -4.86
CA GLY A 249 -5.19 -20.94 -5.73
C GLY A 249 -4.20 -20.88 -6.89
N ALA A 250 -3.91 -22.02 -7.48
CA ALA A 250 -3.23 -22.04 -8.76
C ALA A 250 -4.17 -21.39 -9.78
N ARG A 251 -3.70 -20.34 -10.49
CA ARG A 251 -4.39 -19.87 -11.69
C ARG A 251 -4.76 -21.09 -12.52
N SER A 252 -6.02 -21.28 -12.81
CA SER A 252 -6.42 -22.16 -13.89
C SER A 252 -5.65 -21.68 -15.13
N SER A 253 -4.63 -22.46 -15.51
CA SER A 253 -3.88 -22.16 -16.73
C SER A 253 -4.91 -22.05 -17.85
N ARG A 254 -4.73 -21.10 -18.79
CA ARG A 254 -5.57 -20.85 -19.95
C ARG A 254 -5.84 -22.09 -20.83
N THR A 255 -5.38 -23.24 -20.41
CA THR A 255 -5.57 -24.56 -21.01
C THR A 255 -6.40 -25.40 -20.06
N GLY A 256 -7.72 -25.20 -20.05
CA GLY A 256 -8.82 -26.09 -19.67
C GLY A 256 -8.66 -27.25 -18.67
N GLY A 257 -7.71 -27.18 -17.73
CA GLY A 257 -7.57 -28.17 -16.65
C GLY A 257 -8.40 -27.72 -15.43
N ALA A 258 -9.18 -28.63 -14.84
CA ALA A 258 -9.90 -28.42 -13.59
C ALA A 258 -8.91 -27.97 -12.50
N GLY A 259 -8.84 -26.64 -12.23
CA GLY A 259 -8.00 -26.09 -11.18
C GLY A 259 -8.46 -26.61 -9.83
N GLY A 260 -7.52 -27.05 -8.98
CA GLY A 260 -7.79 -27.34 -7.58
C GLY A 260 -8.44 -26.11 -6.92
N GLY A 261 -9.38 -26.36 -5.99
CA GLY A 261 -10.06 -25.29 -5.28
C GLY A 261 -9.11 -24.37 -4.51
N ASP A 262 -9.55 -23.14 -4.22
CA ASP A 262 -8.77 -22.21 -3.41
C ASP A 262 -8.41 -22.78 -2.04
N THR A 263 -7.20 -22.52 -1.62
CA THR A 263 -6.83 -22.61 -0.20
C THR A 263 -7.28 -21.35 0.50
N VAL A 264 -8.11 -21.49 1.54
CA VAL A 264 -8.60 -20.38 2.35
C VAL A 264 -7.80 -20.31 3.65
N THR A 265 -7.08 -19.22 3.86
CA THR A 265 -6.34 -18.97 5.09
C THR A 265 -6.95 -17.78 5.82
N ARG A 266 -7.45 -18.03 7.04
CA ARG A 266 -7.94 -16.96 7.92
C ARG A 266 -6.86 -16.57 8.90
N VAL A 267 -6.55 -15.27 8.95
CA VAL A 267 -5.53 -14.70 9.84
C VAL A 267 -6.24 -13.76 10.82
N PRO A 268 -6.33 -14.11 12.10
CA PRO A 268 -6.96 -13.25 13.10
C PRO A 268 -6.26 -11.90 13.22
N GLY A 269 -7.03 -10.84 13.48
CA GLY A 269 -6.49 -9.52 13.79
C GLY A 269 -5.77 -9.51 15.12
N LEU A 270 -5.04 -8.43 15.36
CA LEU A 270 -4.32 -8.18 16.61
C LEU A 270 -5.10 -7.19 17.50
N HIS A 271 -4.92 -7.30 18.81
CA HIS A 271 -5.37 -6.26 19.73
C HIS A 271 -4.34 -5.13 19.71
N VAL A 272 -4.75 -3.94 19.27
CA VAL A 272 -3.87 -2.78 19.11
C VAL A 272 -4.44 -1.58 19.84
N ASP A 273 -3.60 -0.90 20.61
CA ASP A 273 -3.96 0.39 21.23
C ASP A 273 -3.83 1.48 20.16
N VAL A 274 -4.94 1.75 19.45
CA VAL A 274 -4.97 2.62 18.28
C VAL A 274 -4.77 4.08 18.67
N VAL A 275 -3.76 4.71 18.08
CA VAL A 275 -3.50 6.16 18.14
C VAL A 275 -4.10 6.86 16.93
N ALA A 276 -3.86 6.33 15.71
CA ALA A 276 -4.43 6.82 14.47
C ALA A 276 -4.71 5.65 13.52
N ALA A 277 -5.84 5.69 12.79
CA ALA A 277 -6.23 4.60 11.89
C ALA A 277 -5.75 4.77 10.43
N VAL A 278 -5.09 5.88 10.11
CA VAL A 278 -4.67 6.21 8.74
C VAL A 278 -3.41 5.44 8.35
N GLY A 279 -3.31 5.00 7.09
CA GLY A 279 -2.14 4.27 6.57
C GLY A 279 -2.07 2.77 6.94
N ALA A 280 -2.97 2.27 7.80
CA ALA A 280 -2.95 0.86 8.23
C ALA A 280 -3.16 -0.13 7.07
N GLY A 281 -3.97 0.22 6.07
CA GLY A 281 -4.19 -0.58 4.86
C GLY A 281 -2.91 -0.70 4.03
N ASP A 282 -2.25 0.42 3.79
CA ASP A 282 -0.99 0.49 3.03
C ASP A 282 0.11 -0.29 3.75
N ALA A 283 0.22 -0.12 5.08
CA ALA A 283 1.16 -0.85 5.91
C ALA A 283 0.90 -2.36 5.90
N PHE A 284 -0.38 -2.78 5.94
CA PHE A 284 -0.75 -4.18 5.80
C PHE A 284 -0.28 -4.73 4.44
N ALA A 285 -0.55 -4.01 3.34
CA ALA A 285 -0.12 -4.41 2.01
C ALA A 285 1.42 -4.51 1.93
N ALA A 286 2.15 -3.55 2.50
CA ALA A 286 3.61 -3.57 2.56
C ALA A 286 4.15 -4.81 3.33
N GLY A 287 3.58 -5.12 4.51
CA GLY A 287 3.97 -6.29 5.29
C GLY A 287 3.70 -7.61 4.56
N PHE A 288 2.54 -7.72 3.92
CA PHE A 288 2.17 -8.88 3.11
C PHE A 288 3.10 -9.04 1.90
N LEU A 289 3.41 -7.95 1.19
CA LEU A 289 4.33 -7.95 0.05
C LEU A 289 5.76 -8.26 0.46
N SER A 290 6.24 -7.72 1.59
CA SER A 290 7.55 -8.05 2.16
C SER A 290 7.69 -9.55 2.40
N ALA A 291 6.70 -10.17 3.04
CA ALA A 291 6.67 -11.60 3.30
C ALA A 291 6.52 -12.43 2.01
N THR A 292 5.80 -11.91 1.01
CA THR A 292 5.67 -12.52 -0.33
C THR A 292 7.01 -12.56 -1.06
N LEU A 293 7.75 -11.46 -1.05
CA LEU A 293 9.09 -11.36 -1.66
C LEU A 293 10.09 -12.31 -0.99
N ARG A 294 9.91 -12.57 0.30
CA ARG A 294 10.69 -13.54 1.09
C ARG A 294 10.26 -15.00 0.87
N GLY A 295 9.17 -15.25 0.12
CA GLY A 295 8.65 -16.58 -0.15
C GLY A 295 7.99 -17.28 1.05
N LEU A 296 7.52 -16.49 2.06
CA LEU A 296 6.92 -17.04 3.27
C LEU A 296 5.54 -17.68 3.00
N PRO A 297 5.08 -18.61 3.85
CA PRO A 297 3.73 -19.19 3.79
C PRO A 297 2.64 -18.12 3.86
N VAL A 298 1.47 -18.38 3.30
CA VAL A 298 0.36 -17.43 3.21
C VAL A 298 -0.09 -16.92 4.59
N ARG A 299 -0.15 -17.81 5.60
CA ARG A 299 -0.45 -17.44 6.99
C ARG A 299 0.52 -16.38 7.50
N ASP A 300 1.80 -16.59 7.29
CA ASP A 300 2.86 -15.72 7.78
C ASP A 300 2.85 -14.37 7.02
N ARG A 301 2.51 -14.38 5.71
CA ARG A 301 2.29 -13.13 4.95
C ARG A 301 1.19 -12.28 5.58
N GLY A 302 0.05 -12.89 5.93
CA GLY A 302 -1.05 -12.18 6.59
C GLY A 302 -0.65 -11.65 7.98
N ARG A 303 0.11 -12.42 8.77
CA ARG A 303 0.63 -12.00 10.08
C ARG A 303 1.62 -10.84 9.96
N HIS A 304 2.55 -10.86 9.00
CA HIS A 304 3.42 -9.72 8.71
C HIS A 304 2.61 -8.48 8.30
N GLY A 305 1.55 -8.66 7.50
CA GLY A 305 0.61 -7.58 7.19
C GLY A 305 0.01 -6.95 8.44
N HIS A 306 -0.49 -7.78 9.37
CA HIS A 306 -1.06 -7.28 10.63
C HIS A 306 -0.03 -6.59 11.52
N LEU A 307 1.20 -7.07 11.62
CA LEU A 307 2.26 -6.41 12.40
C LEU A 307 2.62 -5.04 11.83
N MET A 308 2.76 -4.92 10.52
CA MET A 308 3.04 -3.63 9.88
C MET A 308 1.86 -2.65 10.05
N ALA A 309 0.61 -3.13 9.92
CA ALA A 309 -0.57 -2.32 10.21
C ALA A 309 -0.59 -1.87 11.68
N ALA A 310 -0.30 -2.77 12.62
CA ALA A 310 -0.23 -2.45 14.05
C ALA A 310 0.85 -1.40 14.36
N ALA A 311 2.00 -1.44 13.68
CA ALA A 311 3.04 -0.44 13.85
C ALA A 311 2.53 0.96 13.50
N VAL A 312 1.82 1.12 12.39
CA VAL A 312 1.25 2.41 11.97
C VAL A 312 0.10 2.82 12.88
N LEU A 313 -0.78 1.89 13.28
CA LEU A 313 -1.90 2.19 14.17
C LEU A 313 -1.48 2.74 15.54
N THR A 314 -0.25 2.45 15.99
CA THR A 314 0.27 2.87 17.30
C THR A 314 1.04 4.20 17.30
N VAL A 315 1.04 4.93 16.18
CA VAL A 315 1.70 6.23 16.05
C VAL A 315 0.77 7.28 15.42
N PRO A 316 1.02 8.60 15.62
CA PRO A 316 0.28 9.66 14.94
C PRO A 316 0.88 9.86 13.54
N GLY A 317 0.30 9.31 12.49
CA GLY A 317 0.78 9.51 11.11
C GLY A 317 0.55 8.30 10.24
N ASP A 318 0.92 8.42 8.97
CA ASP A 318 0.67 7.39 7.94
C ASP A 318 1.86 6.42 7.81
N LEU A 319 3.01 6.79 8.35
CA LEU A 319 4.27 6.06 8.24
C LEU A 319 4.98 5.96 9.58
N THR A 320 5.63 4.82 9.81
CA THR A 320 6.51 4.59 10.96
C THR A 320 7.60 3.59 10.58
N ALA A 321 8.66 3.52 11.40
CA ALA A 321 9.63 2.46 11.27
C ALA A 321 8.97 1.09 11.51
N PRO A 322 9.18 0.11 10.62
CA PRO A 322 8.69 -1.24 10.84
C PRO A 322 9.34 -1.88 12.07
N PRO A 323 8.73 -2.91 12.66
CA PRO A 323 9.43 -3.72 13.66
C PRO A 323 10.68 -4.35 13.04
N ALA A 324 11.74 -4.50 13.84
CA ALA A 324 12.92 -5.23 13.39
C ALA A 324 12.54 -6.61 12.87
N ARG A 325 13.18 -7.05 11.79
CA ARG A 325 12.83 -8.32 11.10
C ARG A 325 12.76 -9.50 12.06
N ASP A 326 13.81 -9.67 12.89
CA ASP A 326 13.88 -10.77 13.85
C ASP A 326 12.76 -10.72 14.89
N HIS A 327 12.35 -9.51 15.28
CA HIS A 327 11.24 -9.32 16.21
C HIS A 327 9.92 -9.71 15.55
N ALA A 328 9.67 -9.22 14.33
CA ALA A 328 8.49 -9.59 13.55
C ALA A 328 8.42 -11.10 13.29
N ASP A 329 9.53 -11.72 12.89
CA ASP A 329 9.59 -13.16 12.61
C ASP A 329 9.29 -14.00 13.86
N ARG A 330 9.78 -13.59 15.06
CA ARG A 330 9.43 -14.26 16.32
C ARG A 330 7.94 -14.16 16.63
N LEU A 331 7.32 -12.98 16.43
CA LEU A 331 5.89 -12.80 16.66
C LEU A 331 5.05 -13.61 15.66
N VAL A 332 5.44 -13.63 14.39
CA VAL A 332 4.77 -14.43 13.34
C VAL A 332 4.84 -15.92 13.62
N ALA A 333 5.91 -16.42 14.24
CA ALA A 333 6.10 -17.83 14.57
C ALA A 333 5.26 -18.32 15.77
N LEU A 334 4.59 -17.44 16.51
CA LEU A 334 3.71 -17.82 17.61
C LEU A 334 2.60 -18.76 17.12
N ASP A 335 2.14 -19.66 18.02
CA ASP A 335 0.93 -20.43 17.77
C ASP A 335 -0.31 -19.51 17.66
N ASP A 336 -1.45 -20.07 17.27
CA ASP A 336 -2.66 -19.27 17.02
C ASP A 336 -3.25 -18.69 18.32
N ASP A 337 -3.12 -19.39 19.44
CA ASP A 337 -3.59 -18.92 20.74
C ASP A 337 -2.73 -17.77 21.28
N ALA A 338 -1.40 -17.90 21.20
CA ALA A 338 -0.48 -16.83 21.58
C ALA A 338 -0.63 -15.61 20.67
N TRP A 339 -0.79 -15.83 19.34
CA TRP A 339 -1.08 -14.76 18.40
C TRP A 339 -2.37 -14.00 18.74
N GLY A 340 -3.44 -14.72 19.05
CA GLY A 340 -4.74 -14.13 19.40
C GLY A 340 -4.73 -13.34 20.71
N ARG A 341 -3.75 -13.59 21.61
CA ARG A 341 -3.59 -12.85 22.87
C ARG A 341 -2.64 -11.65 22.79
N LEU A 342 -1.96 -11.45 21.63
CA LEU A 342 -1.03 -10.32 21.45
C LEU A 342 -1.76 -8.99 21.62
N ARG A 343 -1.20 -8.11 22.46
CA ARG A 343 -1.60 -6.72 22.62
C ARG A 343 -0.41 -5.82 22.29
N LEU A 344 -0.60 -4.93 21.33
CA LEU A 344 0.45 -4.06 20.83
C LEU A 344 0.09 -2.60 21.18
N ALA A 345 0.92 -1.98 22.01
CA ALA A 345 0.80 -0.59 22.43
C ALA A 345 1.87 0.30 21.79
N PRO A 346 1.76 1.64 21.84
CA PRO A 346 2.80 2.54 21.37
C PRO A 346 4.20 2.17 21.87
N GLY A 347 5.18 2.13 20.95
CA GLY A 347 6.57 1.77 21.25
C GLY A 347 6.91 0.27 21.13
N TRP A 348 5.97 -0.61 20.82
CA TRP A 348 6.20 -2.05 20.70
C TRP A 348 7.22 -2.43 19.59
N THR A 349 7.39 -1.58 18.58
CA THR A 349 8.32 -1.82 17.46
C THR A 349 9.79 -1.63 17.82
N SER A 350 10.10 -1.04 18.98
CA SER A 350 11.47 -0.73 19.40
C SER A 350 12.27 -2.00 19.66
N ALA A 351 13.36 -2.20 18.92
CA ALA A 351 14.28 -3.30 19.14
C ALA A 351 14.94 -3.16 20.52
N GLY A 352 14.85 -4.20 21.36
CA GLY A 352 15.52 -4.26 22.67
C GLY A 352 14.60 -4.36 23.88
N ARG A 353 13.29 -4.22 23.71
CA ARG A 353 12.34 -4.51 24.77
C ARG A 353 12.10 -6.03 24.86
N ALA A 354 12.27 -6.57 26.06
CA ALA A 354 12.09 -7.99 26.33
C ALA A 354 10.64 -8.43 26.04
N PRO A 355 10.39 -9.75 25.80
CA PRO A 355 9.04 -10.31 25.59
C PRO A 355 8.03 -10.02 26.71
N GLU A 356 8.48 -9.54 27.86
CA GLU A 356 7.67 -9.17 29.04
C GLU A 356 6.75 -7.95 28.79
N GLU A 357 6.97 -7.17 27.73
CA GLU A 357 6.06 -6.06 27.38
C GLU A 357 4.87 -6.49 26.51
N VAL A 358 4.84 -7.73 26.06
CA VAL A 358 3.64 -8.40 25.58
C VAL A 358 2.82 -8.77 26.81
N ARG A 359 2.10 -7.80 27.39
CA ARG A 359 1.24 -8.05 28.55
C ARG A 359 0.15 -9.04 28.13
N THR A 360 0.29 -10.25 28.58
CA THR A 360 -0.83 -11.21 28.70
C THR A 360 -1.76 -10.66 29.78
N PRO A 361 -3.09 -10.61 29.54
CA PRO A 361 -4.05 -10.21 30.56
C PRO A 361 -4.05 -11.19 31.74
#